data_f97e77847fc42326b478553cfb8601c8
#
_entry.id   f97e77847fc42326b478553cfb8601c8
#
_cell.length_a   1.000
_cell.length_b   1.000
_cell.length_c   1.000
_cell.angle_alpha   90.00
_cell.angle_beta   90.00
_cell.angle_gamma   90.00
#
_symmetry.space_group_name_H-M   'P 1'
#
loop_
_entity.id
_entity.type
_entity.pdbx_description
1 polymer ?
#
loop_
_entity_poly.entity_id
_entity_poly.type
_entity_poly.pdbx_seq_one_letter_code
_entity_poly.pdbx_strand_id
1 'polypeptide(L)' 'MQERRRIILQRLEEYGSVKVNELSSEFGCSEVTIRSDIRELEKE' A
#
# COMPACT_ATOMS: atom_id res chain seq x y z
N MET A 1 -3.51 1.67 13.29
CA MET A 1 -2.96 1.45 11.94
C MET A 1 -2.77 2.79 11.23
N GLN A 2 -1.71 2.92 10.45
CA GLN A 2 -1.47 4.14 9.70
C GLN A 2 -2.55 4.31 8.63
N GLU A 3 -2.90 5.56 8.39
CA GLU A 3 -3.91 5.87 7.36
C GLU A 3 -3.49 5.32 6.00
N ARG A 4 -2.22 5.45 5.67
CA ARG A 4 -1.70 4.96 4.39
C ARG A 4 -1.94 3.46 4.22
N ARG A 5 -1.64 2.68 5.26
CA ARG A 5 -1.82 1.22 5.18
C ARG A 5 -3.28 0.84 5.07
N ARG A 6 -4.15 1.61 5.74
CA ARG A 6 -5.58 1.34 5.66
C ARG A 6 -6.10 1.54 4.24
N ILE A 7 -5.64 2.60 3.58
CA ILE A 7 -6.04 2.86 2.20
C ILE A 7 -5.51 1.79 1.27
N ILE A 8 -4.25 1.38 1.46
CA ILE A 8 -3.65 0.32 0.65
C ILE A 8 -4.43 -0.98 0.80
N LEU A 9 -4.75 -1.33 2.03
CA LEU A 9 -5.51 -2.55 2.30
C LEU A 9 -6.88 -2.50 1.63
N GLN A 10 -7.54 -1.36 1.72
CA GLN A 10 -8.85 -1.18 1.12
C GLN A 10 -8.78 -1.41 -0.39
N ARG A 11 -7.75 -0.88 -1.05
CA ARG A 11 -7.59 -1.05 -2.49
C ARG A 11 -7.25 -2.48 -2.86
N LEU A 12 -6.44 -3.15 -2.03
CA LEU A 12 -6.14 -4.56 -2.26
C LEU A 12 -7.40 -5.40 -2.21
N GLU A 13 -8.27 -5.12 -1.26
CA GLU A 13 -9.53 -5.86 -1.12
C GLU A 13 -10.49 -5.54 -2.25
N GLU A 14 -10.51 -4.29 -2.71
CA GLU A 14 -11.45 -3.86 -3.72
C GLU A 14 -11.03 -4.28 -5.13
N TYR A 15 -9.74 -4.16 -5.46
CA TYR A 15 -9.25 -4.41 -6.81
C TYR A 15 -8.41 -5.67 -6.93
N GLY A 16 -8.03 -6.26 -5.82
CA GLY A 16 -7.21 -7.47 -5.82
C GLY A 16 -5.72 -7.23 -5.95
N SER A 17 -5.31 -6.03 -6.35
CA SER A 17 -3.91 -5.69 -6.46
C SER A 17 -3.73 -4.17 -6.50
N VAL A 18 -2.50 -3.73 -6.25
CA VAL A 18 -2.16 -2.30 -6.31
C VAL A 18 -0.84 -2.14 -7.05
N LYS A 19 -0.62 -0.95 -7.59
CA LYS A 19 0.62 -0.63 -8.29
C LYS A 19 1.48 0.23 -7.38
N VAL A 20 2.66 -0.27 -7.04
CA VAL A 20 3.57 0.38 -6.10
C VAL A 20 3.97 1.77 -6.57
N ASN A 21 4.28 1.92 -7.86
CA ASN A 21 4.69 3.21 -8.39
C ASN A 21 3.58 4.26 -8.30
N GLU A 22 2.34 3.85 -8.49
CA GLU A 22 1.21 4.77 -8.39
C GLU A 22 0.98 5.18 -6.94
N LEU A 23 1.07 4.22 -6.03
CA LEU A 23 0.89 4.50 -4.61
C LEU A 23 1.98 5.40 -4.06
N SER A 24 3.24 5.17 -4.48
CA SER A 24 4.34 5.99 -4.01
C SER A 24 4.15 7.44 -4.45
N SER A 25 3.69 7.63 -5.67
CA SER A 25 3.42 8.97 -6.18
C SER A 25 2.25 9.62 -5.45
N GLU A 26 1.20 8.85 -5.22
CA GLU A 26 0.00 9.37 -4.57
C GLU A 26 0.25 9.79 -3.13
N PHE A 27 1.03 9.00 -2.41
CA PHE A 27 1.30 9.27 -0.99
C PHE A 27 2.57 10.07 -0.76
N GLY A 28 3.34 10.34 -1.81
CA GLY A 28 4.57 11.12 -1.67
C GLY A 28 5.66 10.39 -0.91
N CYS A 29 5.75 9.08 -1.03
CA CYS A 29 6.77 8.29 -0.36
C CYS A 29 7.46 7.36 -1.36
N SER A 30 8.56 6.72 -0.94
CA SER A 30 9.32 5.87 -1.83
C SER A 30 8.58 4.54 -2.10
N GLU A 31 8.95 3.90 -3.20
CA GLU A 31 8.38 2.59 -3.51
C GLU A 31 8.78 1.54 -2.48
N VAL A 32 9.98 1.70 -1.91
CA VAL A 32 10.43 0.79 -0.85
C VAL A 32 9.49 0.85 0.34
N THR A 33 9.05 2.07 0.69
CA THR A 33 8.10 2.26 1.79
C THR A 33 6.77 1.59 1.48
N ILE A 34 6.29 1.73 0.25
CA ILE A 34 5.03 1.11 -0.16
C ILE A 34 5.14 -0.42 -0.12
N ARG A 35 6.25 -0.96 -0.62
CA ARG A 35 6.44 -2.41 -0.59
C ARG A 35 6.48 -2.94 0.84
N SER A 36 7.12 -2.18 1.74
CA SER A 36 7.16 -2.54 3.15
C SER A 36 5.76 -2.58 3.75
N ASP A 37 4.94 -1.58 3.43
CA ASP A 37 3.57 -1.55 3.91
C ASP A 37 2.77 -2.75 3.42
N ILE A 38 2.91 -3.08 2.13
CA ILE A 38 2.18 -4.21 1.56
C ILE A 38 2.62 -5.51 2.22
N ARG A 39 3.92 -5.66 2.44
CA ARG A 39 4.44 -6.87 3.09
C ARG A 39 3.88 -7.03 4.50
N GLU A 40 3.80 -5.92 5.24
CA GLU A 40 3.22 -5.97 6.58
C GLU A 40 1.75 -6.35 6.55
N LEU A 41 1.01 -5.84 5.57
CA LEU A 41 -0.40 -6.17 5.44
C LEU A 41 -0.60 -7.64 5.06
N GLU A 42 0.32 -8.20 4.27
CA GLU A 42 0.21 -9.60 3.85
C GLU A 42 0.52 -10.58 4.97
N LYS A 43 1.17 -10.13 6.04
CA LYS A 43 1.42 -11.00 7.19
C LYS A 43 0.15 -11.32 7.97
N GLU A 44 -0.86 -10.54 7.79
CA GLU A 44 -2.15 -10.78 8.44
C GLU A 44 -2.96 -11.88 7.70
#